data_af4a3434da7f931ac8b63a30c2f35534
#
_entry.id   af4a3434da7f931ac8b63a30c2f35534
#
_cell.length_a   1.000
_cell.length_b   1.000
_cell.length_c   1.000
_cell.angle_alpha   90.00
_cell.angle_beta   90.00
_cell.angle_gamma   90.00
#
_symmetry.space_group_name_H-M   'P 1'
#
loop_
_entity.id
_entity.type
_entity.pdbx_description
1 polymer ?
#
loop_
_entity_poly.entity_id
_entity_poly.type
_entity_poly.pdbx_seq_one_letter_code
_entity_poly.pdbx_strand_id
1 'polypeptide(L)'
;MDVLIVVAHPDDEVLGCGGTIARMTREGNTVYIAILGEGITSRFEHREGADQTLVDALHARSQKVAELLGVTELFTYDLPDNRFDTVPLLDVIKIVEELIERLKPEVIYTHHGGDLNVDHMVVHRAVLTASRPVIDCLVRKIYAFEVPSSTEWAFNQLQPPFHPTMFVDINTTLETKVNAMLMYESEVRSFPHPRSSESLRANARRWGSVAGLDAAEAFQLIRHIC
;
A
#
# COMPACT_ATOMS: atom_id res chain seq x y z
N MET A 1 13.08 10.30 9.87
CA MET A 1 13.12 9.84 8.47
C MET A 1 11.72 10.06 7.90
N ASP A 2 11.66 10.62 6.70
CA ASP A 2 10.39 10.89 6.01
C ASP A 2 10.09 9.76 5.03
N VAL A 3 8.92 9.15 5.21
CA VAL A 3 8.48 7.95 4.49
C VAL A 3 7.16 8.24 3.77
N LEU A 4 7.07 7.88 2.50
CA LEU A 4 5.85 7.98 1.70
C LEU A 4 5.37 6.58 1.32
N ILE A 5 4.10 6.30 1.61
CA ILE A 5 3.41 5.08 1.18
C ILE A 5 2.49 5.46 0.02
N VAL A 6 2.65 4.85 -1.16
CA VAL A 6 1.82 5.13 -2.34
C VAL A 6 1.06 3.87 -2.72
N VAL A 7 -0.26 3.93 -2.63
CA VAL A 7 -1.16 2.80 -2.87
C VAL A 7 -2.27 3.15 -3.83
N ALA A 8 -2.85 2.11 -4.44
CA ALA A 8 -3.94 2.26 -5.39
C ALA A 8 -5.28 2.49 -4.68
N HIS A 9 -5.63 1.68 -3.70
CA HIS A 9 -6.96 1.67 -3.10
C HIS A 9 -6.92 1.80 -1.58
N PRO A 10 -8.01 2.29 -0.97
CA PRO A 10 -8.20 2.21 0.47
C PRO A 10 -8.19 0.76 0.96
N ASP A 11 -7.34 0.41 1.89
CA ASP A 11 -6.97 -0.87 2.52
C ASP A 11 -5.60 -1.42 2.10
N ASP A 12 -5.08 -1.09 0.94
CA ASP A 12 -3.80 -1.59 0.43
C ASP A 12 -2.62 -1.23 1.36
N GLU A 13 -2.64 -0.03 1.94
CA GLU A 13 -1.62 0.44 2.90
C GLU A 13 -1.60 -0.42 4.17
N VAL A 14 -2.77 -0.88 4.59
CA VAL A 14 -2.90 -1.79 5.74
C VAL A 14 -2.47 -3.19 5.35
N LEU A 15 -2.98 -3.70 4.24
CA LEU A 15 -2.69 -5.06 3.75
C LEU A 15 -1.20 -5.23 3.49
N GLY A 16 -0.57 -4.28 2.81
CA GLY A 16 0.83 -4.33 2.43
C GLY A 16 1.81 -4.03 3.57
N CYS A 17 1.56 -2.98 4.37
CA CYS A 17 2.55 -2.48 5.33
C CYS A 17 1.99 -1.84 6.61
N GLY A 18 0.75 -2.16 7.00
CA GLY A 18 0.11 -1.54 8.17
C GLY A 18 0.85 -1.74 9.50
N GLY A 19 1.45 -2.92 9.71
CA GLY A 19 2.27 -3.19 10.88
C GLY A 19 3.58 -2.39 10.88
N THR A 20 4.19 -2.25 9.71
CA THR A 20 5.40 -1.44 9.49
C THR A 20 5.13 0.04 9.68
N ILE A 21 4.01 0.55 9.15
CA ILE A 21 3.57 1.94 9.37
C ILE A 21 3.44 2.22 10.86
N ALA A 22 2.66 1.40 11.59
CA ALA A 22 2.45 1.56 13.03
C ALA A 22 3.76 1.47 13.83
N ARG A 23 4.72 0.67 13.39
CA ARG A 23 6.05 0.61 13.99
C ARG A 23 6.85 1.88 13.73
N MET A 24 6.93 2.30 12.47
CA MET A 24 7.70 3.50 12.08
C MET A 24 7.21 4.76 12.80
N THR A 25 5.90 4.94 12.90
CA THR A 25 5.31 6.09 13.59
C THR A 25 5.61 6.07 15.10
N ARG A 26 5.55 4.89 15.75
CA ARG A 26 5.96 4.74 17.16
C ARG A 26 7.45 5.00 17.39
N GLU A 27 8.29 4.72 16.40
CA GLU A 27 9.74 5.02 16.40
C GLU A 27 10.04 6.49 16.08
N GLY A 28 9.02 7.35 15.88
CA GLY A 28 9.16 8.79 15.65
C GLY A 28 9.49 9.17 14.20
N ASN A 29 9.27 8.26 13.23
CA ASN A 29 9.37 8.62 11.83
C ASN A 29 8.13 9.39 11.36
N THR A 30 8.32 10.29 10.39
CA THR A 30 7.23 10.98 9.70
C THR A 30 6.72 10.09 8.58
N VAL A 31 5.47 9.65 8.66
CA VAL A 31 4.88 8.75 7.67
C VAL A 31 3.72 9.44 6.97
N TYR A 32 3.76 9.44 5.65
CA TYR A 32 2.72 9.96 4.76
C TYR A 32 2.12 8.81 3.97
N ILE A 33 0.80 8.86 3.72
CA ILE A 33 0.10 7.91 2.86
C ILE A 33 -0.56 8.66 1.72
N ALA A 34 -0.45 8.15 0.50
CA ALA A 34 -1.19 8.60 -0.67
C ALA A 34 -2.00 7.42 -1.22
N ILE A 35 -3.32 7.52 -1.17
CA ILE A 35 -4.28 6.60 -1.78
C ILE A 35 -4.76 7.26 -3.07
N LEU A 36 -4.45 6.65 -4.23
CA LEU A 36 -4.66 7.29 -5.53
C LEU A 36 -6.06 7.08 -6.09
N GLY A 37 -6.74 5.99 -5.75
CA GLY A 37 -8.06 5.64 -6.25
C GLY A 37 -9.17 5.85 -5.26
N GLU A 38 -10.36 6.08 -5.79
CA GLU A 38 -11.58 6.23 -5.01
C GLU A 38 -12.03 4.94 -4.31
N GLY A 39 -11.63 3.76 -4.86
CA GLY A 39 -12.05 2.44 -4.41
C GLY A 39 -13.56 2.18 -4.60
N ILE A 40 -13.98 0.91 -4.47
CA ILE A 40 -15.39 0.46 -4.44
C ILE A 40 -16.20 0.66 -5.72
N THR A 41 -15.87 1.63 -6.57
CA THR A 41 -16.69 1.97 -7.75
C THR A 41 -16.67 0.89 -8.83
N SER A 42 -15.64 0.04 -8.88
CA SER A 42 -15.58 -1.13 -9.77
C SER A 42 -16.65 -2.20 -9.47
N ARG A 43 -17.34 -2.13 -8.34
CA ARG A 43 -18.44 -3.03 -7.98
C ARG A 43 -19.76 -2.66 -8.65
N PHE A 44 -19.82 -1.52 -9.32
CA PHE A 44 -20.98 -1.03 -10.05
C PHE A 44 -20.79 -1.23 -11.56
N GLU A 45 -21.87 -1.39 -12.29
CA GLU A 45 -21.83 -1.57 -13.74
C GLU A 45 -21.19 -0.36 -14.45
N HIS A 46 -21.50 0.85 -13.94
CA HIS A 46 -20.91 2.11 -14.40
C HIS A 46 -20.44 2.93 -13.21
N ARG A 47 -19.30 3.62 -13.36
CA ARG A 47 -18.71 4.48 -12.32
C ARG A 47 -19.68 5.58 -11.87
N GLU A 48 -20.38 6.19 -12.82
CA GLU A 48 -21.35 7.28 -12.58
C GLU A 48 -22.59 6.80 -11.80
N GLY A 49 -22.82 5.48 -11.76
CA GLY A 49 -23.90 4.85 -10.97
C GLY A 49 -23.47 4.45 -9.55
N ALA A 50 -22.22 4.69 -9.19
CA ALA A 50 -21.74 4.41 -7.85
C ALA A 50 -22.37 5.37 -6.83
N ASP A 51 -22.77 4.81 -5.68
CA ASP A 51 -23.26 5.61 -4.57
C ASP A 51 -22.14 6.41 -3.93
N GLN A 52 -22.12 7.74 -4.14
CA GLN A 52 -21.10 8.63 -3.61
C GLN A 52 -20.98 8.54 -2.08
N THR A 53 -22.07 8.22 -1.39
CA THR A 53 -22.03 8.06 0.07
C THR A 53 -21.15 6.90 0.51
N LEU A 54 -21.01 5.85 -0.31
CA LEU A 54 -20.11 4.72 -0.04
C LEU A 54 -18.65 5.10 -0.26
N VAL A 55 -18.35 5.92 -1.27
CA VAL A 55 -17.00 6.45 -1.53
C VAL A 55 -16.59 7.36 -0.36
N ASP A 56 -17.46 8.30 0.02
CA ASP A 56 -17.20 9.22 1.13
C ASP A 56 -17.00 8.46 2.45
N ALA A 57 -17.81 7.42 2.69
CA ALA A 57 -17.68 6.57 3.87
C ALA A 57 -16.33 5.82 3.87
N LEU A 58 -15.86 5.36 2.71
CA LEU A 58 -14.59 4.68 2.59
C LEU A 58 -13.42 5.63 2.84
N HIS A 59 -13.45 6.84 2.29
CA HIS A 59 -12.45 7.89 2.57
C HIS A 59 -12.42 8.28 4.06
N ALA A 60 -13.60 8.41 4.70
CA ALA A 60 -13.67 8.66 6.14
C ALA A 60 -13.08 7.53 6.99
N ARG A 61 -13.16 6.28 6.52
CA ARG A 61 -12.49 5.13 7.16
C ARG A 61 -10.99 5.19 6.99
N SER A 62 -10.50 5.51 5.79
CA SER A 62 -9.06 5.71 5.54
C SER A 62 -8.46 6.76 6.47
N GLN A 63 -9.17 7.86 6.73
CA GLN A 63 -8.73 8.88 7.68
C GLN A 63 -8.60 8.31 9.10
N LYS A 64 -9.58 7.56 9.58
CA LYS A 64 -9.54 6.93 10.91
C LYS A 64 -8.43 5.86 11.01
N VAL A 65 -8.20 5.12 9.94
CA VAL A 65 -7.11 4.15 9.86
C VAL A 65 -5.76 4.86 9.93
N ALA A 66 -5.57 5.95 9.20
CA ALA A 66 -4.37 6.76 9.26
C ALA A 66 -4.10 7.29 10.68
N GLU A 67 -5.15 7.76 11.38
CA GLU A 67 -5.06 8.17 12.79
C GLU A 67 -4.64 7.02 13.71
N LEU A 68 -5.26 5.82 13.58
CA LEU A 68 -4.91 4.63 14.35
C LEU A 68 -3.45 4.21 14.14
N LEU A 69 -2.94 4.32 12.92
CA LEU A 69 -1.57 3.98 12.56
C LEU A 69 -0.55 5.07 12.93
N GLY A 70 -1.01 6.26 13.36
CA GLY A 70 -0.16 7.39 13.72
C GLY A 70 0.43 8.13 12.52
N VAL A 71 -0.22 8.06 11.36
CA VAL A 71 0.20 8.70 10.11
C VAL A 71 0.16 10.22 10.23
N THR A 72 1.16 10.91 9.71
CA THR A 72 1.29 12.36 9.79
C THR A 72 0.27 13.07 8.90
N GLU A 73 0.12 12.63 7.66
CA GLU A 73 -0.84 13.17 6.70
C GLU A 73 -1.27 12.10 5.71
N LEU A 74 -2.57 12.05 5.40
CA LEU A 74 -3.19 11.20 4.40
C LEU A 74 -3.63 12.05 3.20
N PHE A 75 -3.20 11.68 2.01
CA PHE A 75 -3.62 12.24 0.71
C PHE A 75 -4.54 11.26 0.02
N THR A 76 -5.72 11.71 -0.40
CA THR A 76 -6.66 10.90 -1.17
C THR A 76 -6.93 11.53 -2.53
N TYR A 77 -6.99 10.69 -3.56
CA TYR A 77 -7.27 11.08 -4.94
C TYR A 77 -8.45 10.25 -5.47
N ASP A 78 -9.00 10.65 -6.61
CA ASP A 78 -10.24 10.08 -7.16
C ASP A 78 -9.98 9.40 -8.52
N LEU A 79 -8.86 8.66 -8.65
CA LEU A 79 -8.64 7.87 -9.85
C LEU A 79 -9.65 6.71 -9.91
N PRO A 80 -10.11 6.33 -11.13
CA PRO A 80 -11.19 5.36 -11.28
C PRO A 80 -10.75 3.95 -10.87
N ASP A 81 -11.46 3.35 -9.90
CA ASP A 81 -11.18 2.04 -9.31
C ASP A 81 -11.13 0.90 -10.35
N ASN A 82 -10.04 0.13 -10.33
CA ASN A 82 -9.72 -0.95 -11.28
C ASN A 82 -9.72 -0.50 -12.77
N ARG A 83 -9.39 0.78 -13.01
CA ARG A 83 -9.35 1.39 -14.35
C ARG A 83 -8.20 2.40 -14.52
N PHE A 84 -7.13 2.30 -13.74
CA PHE A 84 -5.98 3.21 -13.88
C PHE A 84 -5.29 3.04 -15.24
N ASP A 85 -5.48 1.92 -15.92
CA ASP A 85 -5.03 1.70 -17.30
C ASP A 85 -5.75 2.60 -18.32
N THR A 86 -6.89 3.19 -17.96
CA THR A 86 -7.60 4.19 -18.79
C THR A 86 -7.12 5.62 -18.51
N VAL A 87 -6.35 5.84 -17.46
CA VAL A 87 -5.76 7.14 -17.13
C VAL A 87 -4.36 7.22 -17.76
N PRO A 88 -4.01 8.33 -18.43
CA PRO A 88 -2.65 8.48 -18.92
C PRO A 88 -1.63 8.26 -17.80
N LEU A 89 -0.70 7.32 -17.98
CA LEU A 89 0.31 7.03 -16.96
C LEU A 89 1.06 8.30 -16.51
N LEU A 90 1.24 9.26 -17.42
CA LEU A 90 1.88 10.54 -17.09
C LEU A 90 1.13 11.31 -16.01
N ASP A 91 -0.20 11.27 -16.01
CA ASP A 91 -1.02 11.99 -15.02
C ASP A 91 -0.83 11.36 -13.63
N VAL A 92 -0.78 10.00 -13.55
CA VAL A 92 -0.47 9.29 -12.31
C VAL A 92 0.96 9.59 -11.83
N ILE A 93 1.93 9.66 -12.76
CA ILE A 93 3.31 10.05 -12.44
C ILE A 93 3.35 11.46 -11.86
N LYS A 94 2.58 12.41 -12.41
CA LYS A 94 2.57 13.81 -11.93
C LYS A 94 2.06 13.93 -10.51
N ILE A 95 1.06 13.15 -10.11
CA ILE A 95 0.62 13.07 -8.71
C ILE A 95 1.79 12.67 -7.80
N VAL A 96 2.51 11.61 -8.16
CA VAL A 96 3.62 11.12 -7.35
C VAL A 96 4.81 12.10 -7.35
N GLU A 97 5.11 12.74 -8.49
CA GLU A 97 6.16 13.78 -8.58
C GLU A 97 5.85 14.96 -7.64
N GLU A 98 4.60 15.45 -7.62
CA GLU A 98 4.16 16.53 -6.73
C GLU A 98 4.32 16.16 -5.25
N LEU A 99 3.94 14.93 -4.88
CA LEU A 99 4.11 14.42 -3.52
C LEU A 99 5.60 14.33 -3.14
N ILE A 100 6.45 13.84 -4.03
CA ILE A 100 7.90 13.74 -3.78
C ILE A 100 8.51 15.15 -3.61
N GLU A 101 8.12 16.11 -4.45
CA GLU A 101 8.62 17.50 -4.36
C GLU A 101 8.19 18.18 -3.05
N ARG A 102 6.92 17.99 -2.66
CA ARG A 102 6.33 18.57 -1.45
C ARG A 102 6.89 17.95 -0.16
N LEU A 103 6.96 16.61 -0.11
CA LEU A 103 7.25 15.86 1.13
C LEU A 103 8.72 15.49 1.28
N LYS A 104 9.46 15.46 0.17
CA LYS A 104 10.89 15.10 0.10
C LYS A 104 11.23 13.80 0.84
N PRO A 105 10.47 12.70 0.59
CA PRO A 105 10.65 11.45 1.32
C PRO A 105 12.01 10.82 1.00
N GLU A 106 12.65 10.24 2.01
CA GLU A 106 13.85 9.43 1.84
C GLU A 106 13.51 8.00 1.39
N VAL A 107 12.34 7.52 1.78
CA VAL A 107 11.88 6.13 1.54
C VAL A 107 10.48 6.13 0.95
N ILE A 108 10.27 5.31 -0.07
CA ILE A 108 8.93 5.04 -0.62
C ILE A 108 8.61 3.56 -0.50
N TYR A 109 7.39 3.25 -0.04
CA TYR A 109 6.77 1.93 -0.13
C TYR A 109 5.64 1.98 -1.16
N THR A 110 5.52 0.92 -1.97
CA THR A 110 4.48 0.83 -3.01
C THR A 110 4.17 -0.63 -3.33
N HIS A 111 3.21 -0.84 -4.21
CA HIS A 111 2.83 -2.17 -4.67
C HIS A 111 3.96 -2.92 -5.38
N HIS A 112 3.86 -4.24 -5.38
CA HIS A 112 4.67 -5.10 -6.23
C HIS A 112 4.26 -4.97 -7.71
N GLY A 113 5.25 -4.93 -8.60
CA GLY A 113 5.02 -4.70 -10.04
C GLY A 113 4.48 -5.91 -10.82
N GLY A 114 4.52 -7.11 -10.25
CA GLY A 114 3.97 -8.34 -10.82
C GLY A 114 2.65 -8.77 -10.16
N ASP A 115 1.90 -7.82 -9.64
CA ASP A 115 0.60 -8.02 -8.99
C ASP A 115 -0.51 -8.32 -10.03
N LEU A 116 -1.60 -8.99 -9.60
CA LEU A 116 -2.73 -9.28 -10.46
C LEU A 116 -3.53 -8.02 -10.82
N ASN A 117 -3.66 -7.09 -9.86
CA ASN A 117 -4.44 -5.87 -10.03
C ASN A 117 -3.70 -4.87 -10.94
N VAL A 118 -4.36 -4.42 -12.01
CA VAL A 118 -3.77 -3.49 -12.98
C VAL A 118 -3.40 -2.16 -12.35
N ASP A 119 -4.21 -1.64 -11.41
CA ASP A 119 -3.95 -0.38 -10.75
C ASP A 119 -2.68 -0.43 -9.91
N HIS A 120 -2.42 -1.58 -9.22
CA HIS A 120 -1.19 -1.81 -8.48
C HIS A 120 0.04 -1.72 -9.39
N MET A 121 -0.03 -2.31 -10.59
CA MET A 121 1.05 -2.25 -11.58
C MET A 121 1.26 -0.82 -12.09
N VAL A 122 0.18 -0.07 -12.33
CA VAL A 122 0.25 1.34 -12.77
C VAL A 122 0.89 2.20 -11.69
N VAL A 123 0.47 2.05 -10.42
CA VAL A 123 1.05 2.78 -9.27
C VAL A 123 2.53 2.43 -9.10
N HIS A 124 2.88 1.15 -9.13
CA HIS A 124 4.29 0.73 -9.08
C HIS A 124 5.12 1.44 -10.15
N ARG A 125 4.66 1.41 -11.40
CA ARG A 125 5.36 2.04 -12.53
C ARG A 125 5.44 3.56 -12.38
N ALA A 126 4.38 4.20 -11.90
CA ALA A 126 4.35 5.64 -11.64
C ALA A 126 5.38 6.03 -10.58
N VAL A 127 5.44 5.30 -9.46
CA VAL A 127 6.43 5.52 -8.39
C VAL A 127 7.86 5.39 -8.90
N LEU A 128 8.18 4.33 -9.65
CA LEU A 128 9.52 4.15 -10.20
C LEU A 128 9.91 5.27 -11.18
N THR A 129 8.94 5.75 -11.95
CA THR A 129 9.19 6.80 -12.93
C THR A 129 9.35 8.16 -12.26
N ALA A 130 8.49 8.50 -11.30
CA ALA A 130 8.54 9.76 -10.57
C ALA A 130 9.80 9.89 -9.69
N SER A 131 10.29 8.76 -9.15
CA SER A 131 11.45 8.72 -8.25
C SER A 131 12.77 8.37 -8.96
N ARG A 132 12.87 8.60 -10.28
CA ARG A 132 14.11 8.36 -11.03
C ARG A 132 15.31 9.04 -10.35
N PRO A 133 16.49 8.40 -10.31
CA PRO A 133 17.67 8.94 -9.63
C PRO A 133 18.34 10.05 -10.46
N VAL A 134 17.65 11.19 -10.56
CA VAL A 134 18.20 12.43 -11.13
C VAL A 134 18.96 13.21 -10.06
N ILE A 135 19.71 14.24 -10.48
CA ILE A 135 20.39 15.15 -9.55
C ILE A 135 19.33 15.72 -8.59
N ASP A 136 19.68 15.75 -7.30
CA ASP A 136 18.82 16.23 -6.20
C ASP A 136 17.62 15.33 -5.83
N CYS A 137 17.52 14.12 -6.39
CA CYS A 137 16.51 13.16 -5.94
C CYS A 137 16.83 12.70 -4.51
N LEU A 138 15.93 12.99 -3.57
CA LEU A 138 16.07 12.63 -2.17
C LEU A 138 15.62 11.19 -1.86
N VAL A 139 14.84 10.56 -2.73
CA VAL A 139 14.37 9.17 -2.55
C VAL A 139 15.55 8.22 -2.65
N ARG A 140 15.98 7.70 -1.51
CA ARG A 140 17.13 6.78 -1.41
C ARG A 140 16.71 5.31 -1.48
N LYS A 141 15.53 4.98 -0.92
CA LYS A 141 15.05 3.60 -0.84
C LYS A 141 13.66 3.47 -1.41
N ILE A 142 13.43 2.39 -2.15
CA ILE A 142 12.11 2.01 -2.65
C ILE A 142 11.90 0.54 -2.30
N TYR A 143 10.80 0.26 -1.63
CA TYR A 143 10.35 -1.06 -1.26
C TYR A 143 9.01 -1.37 -1.92
N ALA A 144 8.86 -2.61 -2.39
CA ALA A 144 7.58 -3.12 -2.86
C ALA A 144 7.04 -4.17 -1.88
N PHE A 145 5.72 -4.15 -1.67
CA PHE A 145 5.01 -5.10 -0.82
C PHE A 145 3.99 -5.92 -1.61
N GLU A 146 3.63 -7.08 -1.05
CA GLU A 146 2.51 -7.87 -1.53
C GLU A 146 1.18 -7.36 -0.95
N VAL A 147 0.09 -7.51 -1.71
CA VAL A 147 -1.27 -7.27 -1.26
C VAL A 147 -2.03 -8.59 -1.23
N PRO A 148 -2.44 -9.09 -0.05
CA PRO A 148 -3.26 -10.29 0.08
C PRO A 148 -4.54 -10.22 -0.75
N SER A 149 -4.88 -11.29 -1.45
CA SER A 149 -5.95 -11.43 -2.45
C SER A 149 -5.67 -10.75 -3.79
N SER A 150 -4.42 -10.41 -4.06
CA SER A 150 -4.01 -9.83 -5.34
C SER A 150 -2.66 -10.39 -5.79
N THR A 151 -1.58 -10.16 -5.04
CA THR A 151 -0.24 -10.59 -5.45
C THR A 151 -0.12 -12.11 -5.58
N GLU A 152 -0.61 -12.89 -4.60
CA GLU A 152 -0.56 -14.35 -4.64
C GLU A 152 -1.49 -14.95 -5.72
N TRP A 153 -2.57 -14.24 -6.08
CA TRP A 153 -3.50 -14.69 -7.12
C TRP A 153 -2.99 -14.44 -8.55
N ALA A 154 -1.88 -13.75 -8.70
CA ALA A 154 -1.11 -13.75 -9.95
C ALA A 154 -0.43 -15.11 -10.21
N PHE A 155 -0.38 -16.03 -9.23
CA PHE A 155 0.21 -17.38 -9.32
C PHE A 155 1.62 -17.38 -9.91
N ASN A 156 2.38 -16.29 -9.70
CA ASN A 156 3.71 -16.06 -10.31
C ASN A 156 3.71 -16.09 -11.86
N GLN A 157 2.55 -15.89 -12.49
CA GLN A 157 2.45 -15.84 -13.96
C GLN A 157 2.79 -14.45 -14.51
N LEU A 158 2.67 -13.41 -13.69
CA LEU A 158 3.09 -12.04 -14.03
C LEU A 158 4.52 -11.79 -13.54
N GLN A 159 5.27 -11.01 -14.31
CA GLN A 159 6.69 -10.78 -14.03
C GLN A 159 6.93 -9.35 -13.53
N PRO A 160 7.85 -9.17 -12.60
CA PRO A 160 8.60 -10.20 -11.84
C PRO A 160 7.74 -10.85 -10.75
N PRO A 161 8.06 -12.09 -10.30
CA PRO A 161 7.42 -12.67 -9.13
C PRO A 161 7.85 -11.92 -7.84
N PHE A 162 7.02 -11.95 -6.80
CA PHE A 162 7.35 -11.32 -5.52
C PHE A 162 8.43 -12.12 -4.77
N HIS A 163 9.61 -11.54 -4.63
CA HIS A 163 10.75 -12.11 -3.93
C HIS A 163 11.25 -11.17 -2.83
N PRO A 164 10.64 -11.19 -1.64
CA PRO A 164 11.05 -10.30 -0.55
C PRO A 164 12.42 -10.68 0.00
N THR A 165 13.20 -9.66 0.31
CA THR A 165 14.55 -9.77 0.91
C THR A 165 14.73 -8.90 2.14
N MET A 166 13.74 -8.07 2.46
CA MET A 166 13.67 -7.25 3.66
C MET A 166 12.47 -7.65 4.48
N PHE A 167 12.67 -7.81 5.79
CA PHE A 167 11.64 -8.22 6.73
C PHE A 167 11.61 -7.24 7.89
N VAL A 168 10.43 -6.72 8.20
CA VAL A 168 10.21 -5.82 9.33
C VAL A 168 9.47 -6.58 10.42
N ASP A 169 10.06 -6.66 11.59
CA ASP A 169 9.41 -7.22 12.78
C ASP A 169 8.19 -6.36 13.14
N ILE A 170 7.01 -6.97 13.12
CA ILE A 170 5.75 -6.34 13.48
C ILE A 170 5.07 -7.01 14.67
N ASN A 171 5.79 -7.83 15.44
CA ASN A 171 5.20 -8.57 16.55
C ASN A 171 4.41 -7.67 17.50
N THR A 172 4.92 -6.49 17.83
CA THR A 172 4.26 -5.52 18.71
C THR A 172 3.16 -4.69 18.02
N THR A 173 3.08 -4.71 16.69
CA THR A 173 2.13 -3.92 15.90
C THR A 173 1.19 -4.76 15.04
N LEU A 174 1.30 -6.08 15.11
CA LEU A 174 0.44 -7.00 14.36
C LEU A 174 -1.05 -6.77 14.65
N GLU A 175 -1.42 -6.66 15.92
CA GLU A 175 -2.83 -6.43 16.28
C GLU A 175 -3.30 -5.01 15.90
N THR A 176 -2.41 -4.04 15.85
CA THR A 176 -2.74 -2.71 15.29
C THR A 176 -3.07 -2.81 13.81
N LYS A 177 -2.27 -3.56 13.02
CA LYS A 177 -2.57 -3.85 11.60
C LYS A 177 -3.91 -4.53 11.42
N VAL A 178 -4.18 -5.58 12.21
CA VAL A 178 -5.45 -6.32 12.13
C VAL A 178 -6.65 -5.42 12.47
N ASN A 179 -6.54 -4.61 13.52
CA ASN A 179 -7.58 -3.68 13.91
C ASN A 179 -7.80 -2.59 12.86
N ALA A 180 -6.74 -2.08 12.24
CA ALA A 180 -6.83 -1.15 11.11
C ALA A 180 -7.60 -1.76 9.93
N MET A 181 -7.32 -3.03 9.58
CA MET A 181 -8.06 -3.72 8.52
C MET A 181 -9.54 -3.92 8.88
N LEU A 182 -9.86 -4.22 10.13
CA LEU A 182 -11.25 -4.37 10.57
C LEU A 182 -12.07 -3.07 10.46
N MET A 183 -11.44 -1.91 10.41
CA MET A 183 -12.12 -0.64 10.17
C MET A 183 -12.59 -0.49 8.72
N TYR A 184 -11.97 -1.19 7.77
CA TYR A 184 -12.41 -1.29 6.39
C TYR A 184 -13.47 -2.39 6.23
N GLU A 185 -14.62 -2.23 6.91
CA GLU A 185 -15.68 -3.25 7.01
C GLU A 185 -16.17 -3.78 5.65
N SER A 186 -16.17 -2.92 4.60
CA SER A 186 -16.56 -3.33 3.24
C SER A 186 -15.52 -4.22 2.56
N GLU A 187 -14.26 -4.22 3.06
CA GLU A 187 -13.12 -4.92 2.46
C GLU A 187 -12.76 -6.21 3.21
N VAL A 188 -13.08 -6.28 4.49
CA VAL A 188 -12.87 -7.50 5.30
C VAL A 188 -13.74 -8.65 4.80
N ARG A 189 -13.18 -9.85 4.84
CA ARG A 189 -13.87 -11.10 4.49
C ARG A 189 -13.63 -12.15 5.58
N SER A 190 -14.47 -13.15 5.62
CA SER A 190 -14.29 -14.31 6.50
C SER A 190 -13.23 -15.26 5.94
N PHE A 191 -12.52 -15.98 6.83
CA PHE A 191 -11.65 -17.08 6.42
C PHE A 191 -12.44 -18.11 5.57
N PRO A 192 -11.85 -18.64 4.48
CA PRO A 192 -10.43 -18.66 4.13
C PRO A 192 -9.94 -17.50 3.23
N HIS A 193 -10.69 -16.43 3.10
CA HIS A 193 -10.25 -15.32 2.26
C HIS A 193 -8.95 -14.67 2.80
N PRO A 194 -8.00 -14.28 1.94
CA PRO A 194 -6.71 -13.68 2.37
C PRO A 194 -6.85 -12.39 3.20
N ARG A 195 -7.94 -11.63 3.02
CA ARG A 195 -8.24 -10.41 3.80
C ARG A 195 -8.93 -10.69 5.15
N SER A 196 -9.01 -11.95 5.59
CA SER A 196 -9.50 -12.27 6.92
C SER A 196 -8.48 -11.96 7.99
N SER A 197 -8.92 -11.60 9.20
CA SER A 197 -8.02 -11.39 10.34
C SER A 197 -7.15 -12.61 10.64
N GLU A 198 -7.68 -13.81 10.40
CA GLU A 198 -6.94 -15.06 10.59
C GLU A 198 -5.82 -15.19 9.56
N SER A 199 -6.12 -14.94 8.27
CA SER A 199 -5.13 -15.00 7.18
C SER A 199 -4.05 -13.93 7.34
N LEU A 200 -4.40 -12.73 7.77
CA LEU A 200 -3.43 -11.66 8.02
C LEU A 200 -2.43 -12.05 9.13
N ARG A 201 -2.92 -12.64 10.24
CA ARG A 201 -2.04 -13.15 11.30
C ARG A 201 -1.17 -14.31 10.81
N ALA A 202 -1.76 -15.24 10.05
CA ALA A 202 -1.04 -16.37 9.49
C ALA A 202 0.06 -15.92 8.52
N ASN A 203 -0.21 -14.95 7.65
CA ASN A 203 0.78 -14.41 6.71
C ASN A 203 1.93 -13.70 7.45
N ALA A 204 1.62 -12.89 8.45
CA ALA A 204 2.64 -12.24 9.28
C ALA A 204 3.55 -13.25 10.01
N ARG A 205 2.98 -14.32 10.56
CA ARG A 205 3.75 -15.41 11.19
C ARG A 205 4.57 -16.20 10.17
N ARG A 206 4.04 -16.45 8.98
CA ARG A 206 4.79 -17.09 7.89
C ARG A 206 6.05 -16.28 7.55
N TRP A 207 5.90 -14.98 7.33
CA TRP A 207 7.05 -14.12 7.03
C TRP A 207 8.00 -13.98 8.24
N GLY A 208 7.46 -13.96 9.44
CA GLY A 208 8.25 -14.02 10.67
C GLY A 208 9.13 -15.27 10.70
N SER A 209 8.55 -16.45 10.42
CA SER A 209 9.31 -17.71 10.43
C SER A 209 10.45 -17.76 9.39
N VAL A 210 10.28 -17.05 8.25
CA VAL A 210 11.34 -16.92 7.23
C VAL A 210 12.53 -16.11 7.75
N ALA A 211 12.26 -15.11 8.60
CA ALA A 211 13.27 -14.19 9.11
C ALA A 211 13.76 -14.49 10.55
N GLY A 212 13.24 -15.54 11.19
CA GLY A 212 13.55 -15.85 12.59
C GLY A 212 12.89 -14.90 13.59
N LEU A 213 11.69 -14.38 13.24
CA LEU A 213 10.87 -13.46 14.03
C LEU A 213 9.51 -14.10 14.34
N ASP A 214 8.81 -13.61 15.36
CA ASP A 214 7.46 -14.08 15.68
C ASP A 214 6.42 -13.66 14.63
N ALA A 215 6.53 -12.43 14.12
CA ALA A 215 5.70 -11.91 13.06
C ALA A 215 6.46 -10.83 12.27
N ALA A 216 6.31 -10.84 10.94
CA ALA A 216 6.96 -9.86 10.08
C ALA A 216 6.05 -9.46 8.90
N GLU A 217 6.30 -8.28 8.36
CA GLU A 217 5.95 -7.90 7.00
C GLU A 217 7.17 -8.02 6.10
N ALA A 218 6.94 -8.45 4.86
CA ALA A 218 8.00 -8.77 3.91
C ALA A 218 7.97 -7.80 2.73
N PHE A 219 9.16 -7.33 2.33
CA PHE A 219 9.33 -6.33 1.28
C PHE A 219 10.40 -6.76 0.29
N GLN A 220 10.16 -6.44 -0.96
CA GLN A 220 11.17 -6.52 -2.01
C GLN A 220 11.90 -5.18 -2.10
N LEU A 221 13.21 -5.19 -1.88
CA LEU A 221 14.03 -4.01 -2.12
C LEU A 221 14.17 -3.78 -3.62
N ILE A 222 13.61 -2.68 -4.12
CA ILE A 222 13.70 -2.27 -5.52
C ILE A 222 14.96 -1.43 -5.76
N ARG A 223 15.22 -0.48 -4.89
CA ARG A 223 16.38 0.41 -4.99
C ARG A 223 16.87 0.84 -3.62
N HIS A 224 18.19 0.90 -3.45
CA HIS A 224 18.85 1.55 -2.33
C HIS A 224 20.09 2.30 -2.84
N ILE A 225 20.14 3.60 -2.58
CA ILE A 225 21.26 4.48 -2.87
C ILE A 225 21.90 4.85 -1.52
N CYS A 226 23.16 4.44 -1.32
CA CYS A 226 23.94 4.73 -0.11
C CYS A 226 24.65 6.07 -0.20
#